data_450587aabf49d71634598ed5745176c5
#
_entry.id   450587aabf49d71634598ed5745176c5
#
_cell.length_a   1.000
_cell.length_b   1.000
_cell.length_c   1.000
_cell.angle_alpha   90.00
_cell.angle_beta   90.00
_cell.angle_gamma   90.00
#
_symmetry.space_group_name_H-M   'P 1'
#
loop_
_entity.id
_entity.type
_entity.pdbx_description
1 polymer ?
#
loop_
_entity_poly.entity_id
_entity_poly.type
_entity_poly.pdbx_seq_one_letter_code
_entity_poly.pdbx_strand_id
1 'polypeptide(L)'
;MIKVESEEKIRIDNYLTNKLDLSRSKIQKLIKDGNILVNDKAVNSNYKVKLGDLIDINYEEEPTDIIGEDIPLDIIYEDNDLLVINKKSGMVVHPAPGHYSGTLVNALIYRYNLKSGESFRPGIVHRLDKDTSGLMLVAKNEKTHEKLANMISKKEVERIYLVIVDGLIKNDSGTIDAPIGRDINNRQKMAVTDINGKNSITHFKVLERFKNNTLIECKLDTGRTHQIRVHMSFIGYPVNNDSLYGKGKCTSFGQMLHSYKIKFKHPTTGQELSFKVEPPKEFLNKLNSLREENKTEN
;
A
#
# COMPACT_ATOMS: atom_id res chain seq x y z
N MET A 1 -19.39 -10.81 28.23
CA MET A 1 -18.82 -11.11 29.55
C MET A 1 -18.52 -12.58 29.63
N ILE A 2 -17.26 -12.98 29.96
CA ILE A 2 -16.81 -14.37 30.11
C ILE A 2 -16.33 -14.56 31.54
N LYS A 3 -16.85 -15.59 32.24
CA LYS A 3 -16.37 -15.99 33.55
C LYS A 3 -15.27 -17.04 33.41
N VAL A 4 -14.14 -16.85 34.08
CA VAL A 4 -13.03 -17.81 34.06
C VAL A 4 -13.36 -18.99 34.95
N GLU A 5 -13.39 -20.18 34.40
CA GLU A 5 -13.71 -21.46 35.10
C GLU A 5 -12.49 -22.35 35.27
N SER A 6 -11.31 -21.93 34.81
CA SER A 6 -10.05 -22.69 34.90
C SER A 6 -9.21 -22.22 36.06
N GLU A 7 -8.62 -23.17 36.81
CA GLU A 7 -7.62 -22.91 37.85
C GLU A 7 -6.21 -22.68 37.29
N GLU A 8 -6.01 -22.94 35.99
CA GLU A 8 -4.74 -22.71 35.32
C GLU A 8 -4.45 -21.24 35.15
N LYS A 9 -3.26 -20.82 35.62
CA LYS A 9 -2.77 -19.42 35.46
C LYS A 9 -2.31 -19.14 34.04
N ILE A 10 -3.23 -19.14 33.09
CA ILE A 10 -2.97 -18.88 31.65
C ILE A 10 -2.95 -17.38 31.42
N ARG A 11 -2.13 -16.90 30.50
CA ARG A 11 -2.15 -15.51 30.07
C ARG A 11 -3.49 -15.19 29.39
N ILE A 12 -4.06 -14.01 29.66
CA ILE A 12 -5.36 -13.60 29.14
C ILE A 12 -5.40 -13.60 27.60
N ASP A 13 -4.30 -13.21 26.93
CA ASP A 13 -4.23 -13.23 25.46
C ASP A 13 -4.34 -14.67 24.90
N ASN A 14 -3.74 -15.68 25.56
CA ASN A 14 -3.87 -17.08 25.17
C ASN A 14 -5.23 -17.67 25.58
N TYR A 15 -5.73 -17.32 26.77
CA TYR A 15 -7.01 -17.79 27.25
C TYR A 15 -8.15 -17.38 26.31
N LEU A 16 -8.13 -16.11 25.87
CA LEU A 16 -9.15 -15.58 24.96
C LEU A 16 -9.00 -16.07 23.52
N THR A 17 -7.80 -16.36 23.04
CA THR A 17 -7.61 -16.99 21.71
C THR A 17 -8.28 -18.36 21.63
N ASN A 18 -8.36 -19.10 22.72
CA ASN A 18 -9.03 -20.39 22.78
C ASN A 18 -10.56 -20.30 22.97
N LYS A 19 -11.08 -19.13 23.33
CA LYS A 19 -12.50 -18.87 23.61
C LYS A 19 -13.20 -18.04 22.55
N LEU A 20 -12.45 -17.23 21.81
CA LEU A 20 -12.94 -16.32 20.79
C LEU A 20 -12.32 -16.70 19.45
N ASP A 21 -13.07 -16.55 18.38
CA ASP A 21 -12.56 -16.72 17.00
C ASP A 21 -11.80 -15.45 16.56
N LEU A 22 -10.78 -15.08 17.35
CA LEU A 22 -9.95 -13.91 17.12
C LEU A 22 -8.46 -14.27 17.20
N SER A 23 -7.67 -13.68 16.29
CA SER A 23 -6.22 -13.86 16.34
C SER A 23 -5.63 -13.26 17.64
N ARG A 24 -4.57 -13.86 18.15
CA ARG A 24 -3.88 -13.40 19.35
C ARG A 24 -3.45 -11.93 19.27
N SER A 25 -3.00 -11.48 18.10
CA SER A 25 -2.62 -10.08 17.85
C SER A 25 -3.81 -9.12 17.95
N LYS A 26 -5.01 -9.53 17.52
CA LYS A 26 -6.24 -8.73 17.65
C LYS A 26 -6.62 -8.63 19.14
N ILE A 27 -6.58 -9.74 19.88
CA ILE A 27 -6.85 -9.76 21.33
C ILE A 27 -5.90 -8.84 22.09
N GLN A 28 -4.59 -8.91 21.79
CA GLN A 28 -3.60 -8.02 22.43
C GLN A 28 -3.86 -6.56 22.15
N LYS A 29 -4.33 -6.23 20.93
CA LYS A 29 -4.73 -4.88 20.57
C LYS A 29 -5.96 -4.44 21.36
N LEU A 30 -7.02 -5.26 21.45
CA LEU A 30 -8.23 -4.97 22.22
C LEU A 30 -7.93 -4.74 23.72
N ILE A 31 -7.03 -5.53 24.29
CA ILE A 31 -6.58 -5.34 25.67
C ILE A 31 -5.87 -3.98 25.82
N LYS A 32 -4.97 -3.66 24.90
CA LYS A 32 -4.20 -2.42 24.93
C LYS A 32 -5.09 -1.17 24.75
N ASP A 33 -6.12 -1.28 23.91
CA ASP A 33 -7.06 -0.20 23.62
C ASP A 33 -8.15 -0.05 24.71
N GLY A 34 -8.11 -0.89 25.78
CA GLY A 34 -9.07 -0.85 26.89
C GLY A 34 -10.43 -1.47 26.58
N ASN A 35 -10.56 -2.20 25.47
CA ASN A 35 -11.80 -2.88 25.07
C ASN A 35 -11.98 -4.25 25.73
N ILE A 36 -10.99 -4.73 26.49
CA ILE A 36 -11.07 -5.92 27.34
C ILE A 36 -10.71 -5.54 28.75
N LEU A 37 -11.64 -5.74 29.66
CA LEU A 37 -11.48 -5.47 31.09
C LEU A 37 -11.57 -6.79 31.88
N VAL A 38 -10.89 -6.86 33.01
CA VAL A 38 -11.02 -7.96 33.97
C VAL A 38 -11.48 -7.38 35.30
N ASN A 39 -12.63 -7.82 35.78
CA ASN A 39 -13.26 -7.28 36.98
C ASN A 39 -13.35 -5.74 36.95
N ASP A 40 -13.83 -5.20 35.79
CA ASP A 40 -13.98 -3.77 35.46
C ASP A 40 -12.65 -2.97 35.43
N LYS A 41 -11.49 -3.65 35.34
CA LYS A 41 -10.17 -3.00 35.31
C LYS A 41 -9.41 -3.34 34.04
N ALA A 42 -8.72 -2.33 33.51
CA ALA A 42 -7.78 -2.54 32.41
C ALA A 42 -6.58 -3.40 32.88
N VAL A 43 -6.19 -4.34 32.06
CA VAL A 43 -5.06 -5.26 32.32
C VAL A 43 -4.07 -5.24 31.16
N ASN A 44 -2.89 -5.81 31.37
CA ASN A 44 -1.93 -6.04 30.29
C ASN A 44 -2.14 -7.43 29.64
N SER A 45 -1.72 -7.62 28.41
CA SER A 45 -1.88 -8.88 27.67
C SER A 45 -1.18 -10.11 28.32
N ASN A 46 -0.26 -9.87 29.24
CA ASN A 46 0.41 -10.90 30.03
C ASN A 46 -0.29 -11.20 31.38
N TYR A 47 -1.41 -10.55 31.67
CA TYR A 47 -2.20 -10.85 32.86
C TYR A 47 -2.55 -12.32 32.89
N LYS A 48 -2.33 -12.99 34.05
CA LYS A 48 -2.69 -14.39 34.27
C LYS A 48 -4.08 -14.47 34.87
N VAL A 49 -5.03 -15.00 34.10
CA VAL A 49 -6.42 -15.15 34.55
C VAL A 49 -6.49 -16.06 35.80
N LYS A 50 -7.47 -15.78 36.63
CA LYS A 50 -7.74 -16.50 37.90
C LYS A 50 -9.15 -17.07 37.86
N LEU A 51 -9.38 -18.17 38.50
CA LEU A 51 -10.73 -18.72 38.70
C LEU A 51 -11.68 -17.64 39.26
N GLY A 52 -12.79 -17.47 38.62
CA GLY A 52 -13.81 -16.49 39.01
C GLY A 52 -13.62 -15.09 38.41
N ASP A 53 -12.52 -14.79 37.70
CA ASP A 53 -12.38 -13.53 37.02
C ASP A 53 -13.53 -13.34 36.00
N LEU A 54 -14.07 -12.12 35.98
CA LEU A 54 -15.07 -11.69 34.99
C LEU A 54 -14.38 -10.86 33.92
N ILE A 55 -14.35 -11.39 32.70
CA ILE A 55 -13.76 -10.71 31.54
C ILE A 55 -14.88 -10.05 30.75
N ASP A 56 -14.90 -8.74 30.73
CA ASP A 56 -15.79 -7.97 29.87
C ASP A 56 -15.10 -7.61 28.57
N ILE A 57 -15.80 -7.79 27.45
CA ILE A 57 -15.29 -7.59 26.10
C ILE A 57 -16.23 -6.63 25.38
N ASN A 58 -15.79 -5.41 25.22
CA ASN A 58 -16.46 -4.40 24.42
C ASN A 58 -15.86 -4.39 23.02
N TYR A 59 -16.31 -5.33 22.19
CA TYR A 59 -15.84 -5.49 20.83
C TYR A 59 -17.05 -5.62 19.90
N GLU A 60 -17.20 -4.64 19.02
CA GLU A 60 -18.05 -4.79 17.85
C GLU A 60 -17.22 -5.48 16.77
N GLU A 61 -17.73 -6.58 16.21
CA GLU A 61 -17.13 -7.20 15.04
C GLU A 61 -17.10 -6.16 13.92
N GLU A 62 -15.88 -5.75 13.53
CA GLU A 62 -15.75 -5.01 12.28
C GLU A 62 -16.30 -5.92 11.17
N PRO A 63 -17.13 -5.39 10.25
CA PRO A 63 -17.68 -6.20 9.17
C PRO A 63 -16.55 -6.96 8.49
N THR A 64 -16.58 -8.29 8.57
CA THR A 64 -15.59 -9.17 7.94
C THR A 64 -15.73 -9.18 6.43
N ASP A 65 -16.92 -8.83 5.93
CA ASP A 65 -17.22 -8.82 4.52
C ASP A 65 -17.04 -7.42 3.92
N ILE A 66 -16.11 -7.34 2.97
CA ILE A 66 -15.95 -6.15 2.15
C ILE A 66 -17.13 -6.09 1.18
N ILE A 67 -17.96 -5.05 1.29
CA ILE A 67 -19.15 -4.88 0.46
C ILE A 67 -18.72 -4.37 -0.93
N GLY A 68 -19.27 -4.96 -1.99
CA GLY A 68 -19.07 -4.49 -3.36
C GLY A 68 -19.78 -3.16 -3.60
N GLU A 69 -19.14 -2.24 -4.32
CA GLU A 69 -19.67 -0.92 -4.65
C GLU A 69 -19.52 -0.65 -6.15
N ASP A 70 -20.54 -0.03 -6.77
CA ASP A 70 -20.53 0.35 -8.19
C ASP A 70 -19.64 1.59 -8.40
N ILE A 71 -18.34 1.36 -8.47
CA ILE A 71 -17.32 2.40 -8.68
C ILE A 71 -16.74 2.21 -10.08
N PRO A 72 -16.78 3.23 -10.96
CA PRO A 72 -16.22 3.16 -12.30
C PRO A 72 -14.71 2.92 -12.29
N LEU A 73 -14.25 1.92 -13.04
CA LEU A 73 -12.84 1.60 -13.23
C LEU A 73 -12.41 1.96 -14.65
N ASP A 74 -11.24 2.59 -14.76
CA ASP A 74 -10.56 2.83 -16.04
C ASP A 74 -9.76 1.57 -16.41
N ILE A 75 -10.36 0.71 -17.23
CA ILE A 75 -9.81 -0.60 -17.63
C ILE A 75 -9.04 -0.42 -18.94
N ILE A 76 -7.73 -0.69 -18.89
CA ILE A 76 -6.83 -0.62 -20.04
C ILE A 76 -6.80 -1.94 -20.81
N TYR A 77 -6.91 -3.06 -20.08
CA TYR A 77 -6.95 -4.40 -20.64
C TYR A 77 -7.75 -5.33 -19.75
N GLU A 78 -8.49 -6.24 -20.35
CA GLU A 78 -9.25 -7.25 -19.65
C GLU A 78 -9.32 -8.54 -20.47
N ASP A 79 -9.12 -9.67 -19.80
CA ASP A 79 -9.42 -11.01 -20.32
C ASP A 79 -10.10 -11.87 -19.24
N ASN A 80 -10.10 -13.19 -19.41
CA ASN A 80 -10.72 -14.11 -18.45
C ASN A 80 -9.92 -14.24 -17.14
N ASP A 81 -8.63 -13.94 -17.15
CA ASP A 81 -7.72 -14.21 -16.06
C ASP A 81 -7.37 -12.95 -15.27
N LEU A 82 -7.17 -11.82 -15.96
CA LEU A 82 -6.64 -10.61 -15.34
C LEU A 82 -7.20 -9.30 -15.93
N LEU A 83 -6.95 -8.22 -15.20
CA LEU A 83 -7.17 -6.85 -15.65
C LEU A 83 -5.87 -6.07 -15.54
N VAL A 84 -5.73 -5.07 -16.41
CA VAL A 84 -4.83 -3.93 -16.21
C VAL A 84 -5.70 -2.69 -16.11
N ILE A 85 -5.61 -2.00 -14.99
CA ILE A 85 -6.39 -0.79 -14.73
C ILE A 85 -5.47 0.43 -14.62
N ASN A 86 -6.02 1.60 -14.93
CA ASN A 86 -5.41 2.89 -14.66
C ASN A 86 -6.05 3.49 -13.39
N LYS A 87 -5.43 3.29 -12.24
CA LYS A 87 -5.94 3.79 -10.95
C LYS A 87 -5.85 5.31 -10.89
N LYS A 88 -6.94 5.98 -10.55
CA LYS A 88 -6.94 7.43 -10.30
C LYS A 88 -6.19 7.77 -9.00
N SER A 89 -5.55 8.95 -8.94
CA SER A 89 -5.09 9.55 -7.69
C SER A 89 -6.27 9.75 -6.74
N GLY A 90 -6.07 9.61 -5.43
CA GLY A 90 -7.11 9.69 -4.41
C GLY A 90 -7.84 8.38 -4.11
N MET A 91 -7.77 7.36 -5.00
CA MET A 91 -8.41 6.06 -4.78
C MET A 91 -7.54 5.16 -3.90
N VAL A 92 -8.09 4.71 -2.78
CA VAL A 92 -7.47 3.69 -1.91
C VAL A 92 -7.61 2.31 -2.56
N VAL A 93 -6.57 1.49 -2.49
CA VAL A 93 -6.60 0.14 -3.11
C VAL A 93 -7.42 -0.84 -2.28
N HIS A 94 -7.16 -0.93 -0.98
CA HIS A 94 -7.76 -1.94 -0.10
C HIS A 94 -8.33 -1.29 1.15
N PRO A 95 -9.51 -1.71 1.62
CA PRO A 95 -10.09 -1.22 2.87
C PRO A 95 -9.11 -1.33 4.03
N ALA A 96 -9.14 -0.34 4.89
CA ALA A 96 -8.31 -0.26 6.09
C ALA A 96 -9.10 0.45 7.22
N PRO A 97 -8.71 0.32 8.49
CA PRO A 97 -9.35 1.02 9.60
C PRO A 97 -9.55 2.51 9.30
N GLY A 98 -10.81 2.96 9.39
CA GLY A 98 -11.22 4.33 9.03
C GLY A 98 -11.47 4.57 7.54
N HIS A 99 -11.36 3.55 6.67
CA HIS A 99 -11.61 3.66 5.23
C HIS A 99 -12.10 2.32 4.67
N TYR A 100 -13.37 1.98 4.93
CA TYR A 100 -13.94 0.67 4.60
C TYR A 100 -14.69 0.63 3.26
N SER A 101 -14.94 1.78 2.65
CA SER A 101 -15.71 1.98 1.42
C SER A 101 -14.96 2.82 0.40
N GLY A 102 -15.44 2.85 -0.85
CA GLY A 102 -14.87 3.68 -1.91
C GLY A 102 -13.51 3.20 -2.40
N THR A 103 -13.13 1.94 -2.16
CA THR A 103 -11.81 1.41 -2.54
C THR A 103 -11.85 0.64 -3.86
N LEU A 104 -10.68 0.42 -4.46
CA LEU A 104 -10.57 -0.44 -5.64
C LEU A 104 -11.13 -1.84 -5.38
N VAL A 105 -10.89 -2.41 -4.19
CA VAL A 105 -11.40 -3.74 -3.83
C VAL A 105 -12.93 -3.75 -3.79
N ASN A 106 -13.60 -2.70 -3.28
CA ASN A 106 -15.07 -2.61 -3.32
C ASN A 106 -15.57 -2.64 -4.77
N ALA A 107 -14.93 -1.91 -5.69
CA ALA A 107 -15.27 -1.92 -7.12
C ALA A 107 -15.07 -3.30 -7.77
N LEU A 108 -13.97 -3.99 -7.44
CA LEU A 108 -13.65 -5.30 -7.99
C LEU A 108 -14.63 -6.38 -7.49
N ILE A 109 -15.01 -6.34 -6.23
CA ILE A 109 -16.02 -7.27 -5.67
C ILE A 109 -17.35 -7.06 -6.37
N TYR A 110 -17.81 -5.81 -6.55
CA TYR A 110 -19.07 -5.53 -7.24
C TYR A 110 -19.05 -6.02 -8.67
N ARG A 111 -18.02 -5.68 -9.44
CA ARG A 111 -17.98 -5.93 -10.89
C ARG A 111 -17.72 -7.41 -11.23
N TYR A 112 -16.92 -8.11 -10.44
CA TYR A 112 -16.45 -9.47 -10.75
C TYR A 112 -16.89 -10.51 -9.72
N ASN A 113 -17.69 -10.13 -8.73
CA ASN A 113 -18.14 -11.00 -7.65
C ASN A 113 -16.97 -11.77 -6.99
N LEU A 114 -15.83 -11.09 -6.82
CA LEU A 114 -14.65 -11.67 -6.21
C LEU A 114 -14.94 -11.89 -4.73
N LYS A 115 -14.74 -13.10 -4.23
CA LYS A 115 -14.93 -13.41 -2.81
C LYS A 115 -13.72 -12.96 -2.01
N SER A 116 -13.96 -12.36 -0.84
CA SER A 116 -12.94 -12.20 0.18
C SER A 116 -12.77 -13.53 0.93
N GLY A 117 -11.54 -14.00 1.08
CA GLY A 117 -11.20 -15.19 1.87
C GLY A 117 -9.99 -14.89 2.74
N GLU A 118 -9.69 -15.73 3.73
CA GLU A 118 -8.57 -15.51 4.66
C GLU A 118 -7.21 -15.35 3.97
N SER A 119 -7.00 -15.98 2.82
CA SER A 119 -5.75 -15.94 2.05
C SER A 119 -5.83 -15.15 0.76
N PHE A 120 -7.02 -14.79 0.28
CA PHE A 120 -7.23 -14.13 -1.00
C PHE A 120 -7.67 -12.67 -0.81
N ARG A 121 -6.78 -11.75 -1.08
CA ARG A 121 -7.11 -10.32 -1.23
C ARG A 121 -7.75 -10.12 -2.60
N PRO A 122 -9.08 -9.83 -2.69
CA PRO A 122 -9.80 -9.88 -3.95
C PRO A 122 -9.06 -9.20 -5.10
N GLY A 123 -8.43 -9.98 -5.96
CA GLY A 123 -7.70 -9.55 -7.15
C GLY A 123 -6.38 -8.79 -6.94
N ILE A 124 -6.02 -8.39 -5.73
CA ILE A 124 -4.89 -7.48 -5.49
C ILE A 124 -3.57 -8.25 -5.35
N VAL A 125 -2.72 -8.17 -6.37
CA VAL A 125 -1.37 -8.77 -6.40
C VAL A 125 -0.24 -7.80 -6.06
N HIS A 126 -0.48 -6.50 -6.23
CA HIS A 126 0.38 -5.39 -5.77
C HIS A 126 -0.46 -4.15 -5.49
N ARG A 127 0.16 -3.10 -4.99
CA ARG A 127 -0.58 -1.90 -4.64
C ARG A 127 0.14 -0.62 -5.07
N LEU A 128 -0.66 0.42 -5.28
CA LEU A 128 -0.23 1.82 -5.31
C LEU A 128 -0.72 2.54 -4.05
N ASP A 129 -0.05 3.60 -3.67
CA ASP A 129 -0.52 4.47 -2.59
C ASP A 129 -1.81 5.19 -3.02
N LYS A 130 -2.57 5.70 -2.05
CA LYS A 130 -3.84 6.41 -2.31
C LYS A 130 -3.68 7.44 -3.44
N ASP A 131 -2.71 8.33 -3.31
CA ASP A 131 -2.52 9.47 -4.21
C ASP A 131 -1.51 9.19 -5.35
N THR A 132 -1.08 7.96 -5.53
CA THR A 132 -0.33 7.51 -6.70
C THR A 132 -1.30 7.03 -7.76
N SER A 133 -1.19 7.57 -8.98
CA SER A 133 -1.99 7.18 -10.14
C SER A 133 -1.30 6.15 -11.02
N GLY A 134 -2.02 5.55 -11.96
CA GLY A 134 -1.48 4.75 -13.05
C GLY A 134 -1.74 3.25 -12.96
N LEU A 135 -0.96 2.50 -13.70
CA LEU A 135 -1.21 1.09 -14.00
C LEU A 135 -1.10 0.18 -12.78
N MET A 136 -2.09 -0.69 -12.64
CA MET A 136 -2.12 -1.81 -11.70
C MET A 136 -2.59 -3.09 -12.37
N LEU A 137 -1.97 -4.23 -11.99
CA LEU A 137 -2.44 -5.57 -12.32
C LEU A 137 -3.44 -6.06 -11.29
N VAL A 138 -4.51 -6.70 -11.76
CA VAL A 138 -5.56 -7.29 -10.94
C VAL A 138 -5.83 -8.70 -11.46
N ALA A 139 -5.89 -9.67 -10.58
CA ALA A 139 -6.27 -11.04 -10.90
C ALA A 139 -7.79 -11.22 -10.79
N LYS A 140 -8.42 -11.93 -11.76
CA LYS A 140 -9.86 -12.25 -11.73
C LYS A 140 -10.18 -13.55 -11.02
N ASN A 141 -9.17 -14.38 -10.75
CA ASN A 141 -9.33 -15.67 -10.07
C ASN A 141 -8.09 -15.99 -9.21
N GLU A 142 -8.24 -16.92 -8.27
CA GLU A 142 -7.20 -17.29 -7.30
C GLU A 142 -5.95 -17.86 -7.98
N LYS A 143 -6.10 -18.72 -8.97
CA LYS A 143 -4.99 -19.33 -9.70
C LYS A 143 -4.13 -18.28 -10.40
N THR A 144 -4.74 -17.27 -11.00
CA THR A 144 -4.03 -16.14 -11.62
C THR A 144 -3.41 -15.25 -10.58
N HIS A 145 -4.07 -15.04 -9.44
CA HIS A 145 -3.53 -14.28 -8.31
C HIS A 145 -2.20 -14.90 -7.81
N GLU A 146 -2.18 -16.20 -7.54
CA GLU A 146 -0.96 -16.90 -7.10
C GLU A 146 0.18 -16.78 -8.12
N LYS A 147 -0.12 -16.99 -9.42
CA LYS A 147 0.87 -16.87 -10.48
C LYS A 147 1.44 -15.45 -10.58
N LEU A 148 0.59 -14.42 -10.60
CA LEU A 148 1.03 -13.02 -10.67
C LEU A 148 1.81 -12.60 -9.43
N ALA A 149 1.39 -13.02 -8.23
CA ALA A 149 2.12 -12.76 -6.99
C ALA A 149 3.52 -13.39 -7.02
N ASN A 150 3.65 -14.61 -7.53
CA ASN A 150 4.92 -15.29 -7.71
C ASN A 150 5.82 -14.56 -8.76
N MET A 151 5.25 -14.15 -9.89
CA MET A 151 5.97 -13.37 -10.92
C MET A 151 6.49 -12.04 -10.37
N ILE A 152 5.69 -11.34 -9.57
CA ILE A 152 6.10 -10.09 -8.91
C ILE A 152 7.25 -10.37 -7.93
N SER A 153 7.15 -11.44 -7.14
CA SER A 153 8.20 -11.86 -6.20
C SER A 153 9.51 -12.19 -6.90
N LYS A 154 9.45 -12.80 -8.10
CA LYS A 154 10.60 -13.13 -8.94
C LYS A 154 11.09 -11.96 -9.81
N LYS A 155 10.50 -10.77 -9.67
CA LYS A 155 10.83 -9.59 -10.48
C LYS A 155 10.54 -9.75 -11.99
N GLU A 156 9.65 -10.64 -12.36
CA GLU A 156 9.25 -10.92 -13.75
C GLU A 156 8.19 -9.92 -14.27
N VAL A 157 7.68 -9.04 -13.40
CA VAL A 157 6.79 -7.95 -13.75
C VAL A 157 7.56 -6.64 -13.68
N GLU A 158 7.88 -6.07 -14.83
CA GLU A 158 8.53 -4.76 -14.92
C GLU A 158 7.50 -3.66 -14.64
N ARG A 159 7.83 -2.75 -13.71
CA ARG A 159 6.99 -1.61 -13.32
C ARG A 159 7.82 -0.35 -13.39
N ILE A 160 7.40 0.56 -14.27
CA ILE A 160 8.09 1.83 -14.51
C ILE A 160 7.17 2.97 -14.08
N TYR A 161 7.74 3.91 -13.35
CA TYR A 161 7.07 5.07 -12.82
C TYR A 161 7.67 6.36 -13.35
N LEU A 162 6.85 7.37 -13.64
CA LEU A 162 7.29 8.74 -13.83
C LEU A 162 7.13 9.50 -12.51
N VAL A 163 8.16 10.26 -12.16
CA VAL A 163 8.24 10.96 -10.88
C VAL A 163 8.83 12.35 -11.10
N ILE A 164 8.17 13.37 -10.58
CA ILE A 164 8.78 14.69 -10.43
C ILE A 164 9.30 14.78 -8.99
N VAL A 165 10.57 15.09 -8.82
CA VAL A 165 11.20 15.27 -7.51
C VAL A 165 11.65 16.71 -7.32
N ASP A 166 11.73 17.13 -6.06
CA ASP A 166 12.30 18.43 -5.68
C ASP A 166 13.81 18.35 -5.67
N GLY A 167 14.46 19.37 -6.25
CA GLY A 167 15.91 19.46 -6.37
C GLY A 167 16.47 18.94 -7.68
N LEU A 168 17.76 19.24 -7.91
CA LEU A 168 18.49 18.89 -9.12
C LEU A 168 19.36 17.67 -8.88
N ILE A 169 18.95 16.51 -9.39
CA ILE A 169 19.76 15.30 -9.35
C ILE A 169 20.93 15.46 -10.33
N LYS A 170 22.17 15.39 -9.82
CA LYS A 170 23.37 15.58 -10.64
C LYS A 170 23.66 14.39 -11.54
N ASN A 171 23.53 13.17 -11.03
CA ASN A 171 23.80 11.93 -11.76
C ASN A 171 22.64 11.60 -12.71
N ASP A 172 22.94 11.12 -13.91
CA ASP A 172 21.90 10.77 -14.89
C ASP A 172 21.12 9.50 -14.55
N SER A 173 21.66 8.65 -13.70
CA SER A 173 21.00 7.44 -13.21
C SER A 173 21.61 7.01 -11.87
N GLY A 174 20.91 6.14 -11.18
CA GLY A 174 21.38 5.55 -9.92
C GLY A 174 20.50 4.42 -9.42
N THR A 175 21.04 3.70 -8.44
CA THR A 175 20.32 2.64 -7.71
C THR A 175 20.34 2.97 -6.23
N ILE A 176 19.18 2.90 -5.60
CA ILE A 176 19.03 3.03 -4.16
C ILE A 176 18.71 1.64 -3.63
N ASP A 177 19.68 1.04 -2.95
CA ASP A 177 19.55 -0.25 -2.27
C ASP A 177 19.61 0.01 -0.76
N ALA A 178 18.43 0.19 -0.16
CA ALA A 178 18.31 0.55 1.24
C ALA A 178 17.03 -0.06 1.85
N PRO A 179 17.13 -0.76 3.00
CA PRO A 179 15.99 -1.43 3.60
C PRO A 179 14.95 -0.43 4.11
N ILE A 180 13.67 -0.76 3.90
CA ILE A 180 12.54 0.07 4.32
C ILE A 180 11.77 -0.62 5.44
N GLY A 181 11.57 0.08 6.54
CA GLY A 181 10.75 -0.30 7.69
C GLY A 181 9.79 0.79 8.12
N ARG A 182 9.01 0.52 9.17
CA ARG A 182 8.12 1.51 9.79
C ARG A 182 8.95 2.57 10.51
N ASP A 183 8.63 3.85 10.32
CA ASP A 183 9.25 4.92 11.07
C ASP A 183 8.88 4.78 12.57
N ILE A 184 9.89 4.82 13.46
CA ILE A 184 9.71 4.63 14.91
C ILE A 184 9.03 5.82 15.58
N ASN A 185 9.17 7.03 15.00
CA ASN A 185 8.62 8.26 15.53
C ASN A 185 7.27 8.63 14.92
N ASN A 186 6.97 8.13 13.71
CA ASN A 186 5.73 8.45 13.02
C ASN A 186 5.14 7.20 12.35
N ARG A 187 4.08 6.65 12.96
CA ARG A 187 3.42 5.43 12.47
C ARG A 187 2.80 5.53 11.06
N GLN A 188 2.57 6.73 10.56
CA GLN A 188 2.06 6.95 9.20
C GLN A 188 3.17 6.88 8.14
N LYS A 189 4.44 7.03 8.56
CA LYS A 189 5.61 7.03 7.68
C LYS A 189 6.30 5.67 7.64
N MET A 190 6.96 5.45 6.52
CA MET A 190 8.02 4.47 6.37
C MET A 190 9.36 5.21 6.32
N ALA A 191 10.45 4.53 6.65
CA ALA A 191 11.79 5.11 6.65
C ALA A 191 12.81 4.09 6.15
N VAL A 192 13.95 4.57 5.66
CA VAL A 192 15.13 3.72 5.49
C VAL A 192 15.65 3.37 6.89
N THR A 193 15.69 2.09 7.22
CA THR A 193 16.09 1.58 8.53
C THR A 193 16.45 0.11 8.48
N ASP A 194 17.45 -0.30 9.24
CA ASP A 194 17.82 -1.71 9.44
C ASP A 194 16.93 -2.40 10.48
N ILE A 195 16.24 -1.63 11.33
CA ILE A 195 15.35 -2.16 12.38
C ILE A 195 14.06 -2.64 11.72
N ASN A 196 13.90 -3.98 11.62
CA ASN A 196 12.77 -4.62 10.93
C ASN A 196 12.59 -4.11 9.46
N GLY A 197 13.65 -3.55 8.87
CA GLY A 197 13.70 -3.13 7.48
C GLY A 197 13.63 -4.33 6.53
N LYS A 198 12.87 -4.18 5.45
CA LYS A 198 12.80 -5.16 4.37
C LYS A 198 13.62 -4.67 3.19
N ASN A 199 14.42 -5.54 2.62
CA ASN A 199 15.23 -5.24 1.43
C ASN A 199 14.39 -4.53 0.35
N SER A 200 14.90 -3.41 -0.16
CA SER A 200 14.19 -2.52 -1.07
C SER A 200 15.15 -1.91 -2.07
N ILE A 201 14.88 -2.11 -3.36
CA ILE A 201 15.76 -1.65 -4.44
C ILE A 201 14.92 -0.82 -5.43
N THR A 202 15.39 0.40 -5.69
CA THR A 202 14.82 1.35 -6.65
C THR A 202 15.92 1.83 -7.59
N HIS A 203 15.72 1.64 -8.90
CA HIS A 203 16.57 2.23 -9.93
C HIS A 203 15.92 3.49 -10.45
N PHE A 204 16.69 4.54 -10.69
CA PHE A 204 16.20 5.75 -11.32
C PHE A 204 17.06 6.19 -12.51
N LYS A 205 16.42 6.85 -13.46
CA LYS A 205 17.04 7.50 -14.61
C LYS A 205 16.46 8.90 -14.74
N VAL A 206 17.32 9.91 -14.87
CA VAL A 206 16.91 11.28 -15.12
C VAL A 206 16.43 11.41 -16.56
N LEU A 207 15.27 11.98 -16.75
CA LEU A 207 14.68 12.28 -18.06
C LEU A 207 14.85 13.75 -18.42
N GLU A 208 14.60 14.67 -17.46
CA GLU A 208 14.66 16.10 -17.69
C GLU A 208 15.00 16.83 -16.38
N ARG A 209 15.85 17.87 -16.45
CA ARG A 209 16.20 18.73 -15.32
C ARG A 209 15.58 20.11 -15.52
N PHE A 210 14.98 20.64 -14.45
CA PHE A 210 14.41 21.98 -14.42
C PHE A 210 15.17 22.85 -13.40
N LYS A 211 14.76 24.08 -13.20
CA LYS A 211 15.42 25.00 -12.25
C LYS A 211 15.57 24.41 -10.83
N ASN A 212 14.50 23.88 -10.28
CA ASN A 212 14.45 23.36 -8.89
C ASN A 212 13.85 21.95 -8.79
N ASN A 213 13.63 21.28 -9.90
CA ASN A 213 13.00 19.96 -9.96
C ASN A 213 13.70 19.07 -10.98
N THR A 214 13.49 17.78 -10.86
CA THR A 214 13.96 16.79 -11.83
C THR A 214 12.83 15.82 -12.15
N LEU A 215 12.59 15.57 -13.46
CA LEU A 215 11.74 14.47 -13.91
C LEU A 215 12.61 13.22 -14.02
N ILE A 216 12.19 12.15 -13.38
CA ILE A 216 12.87 10.86 -13.41
C ILE A 216 11.93 9.73 -13.79
N GLU A 217 12.50 8.69 -14.36
CA GLU A 217 11.90 7.36 -14.47
C GLU A 217 12.42 6.50 -13.34
N CYS A 218 11.53 5.81 -12.62
CA CYS A 218 11.90 4.83 -11.59
C CYS A 218 11.46 3.42 -12.01
N LYS A 219 12.38 2.45 -11.86
CA LYS A 219 12.10 1.02 -12.00
C LYS A 219 12.26 0.32 -10.65
N LEU A 220 11.29 -0.52 -10.30
CA LEU A 220 11.25 -1.20 -8.99
C LEU A 220 11.60 -2.70 -9.12
N ASP A 221 12.60 -3.15 -8.36
CA ASP A 221 12.84 -4.57 -8.10
C ASP A 221 11.96 -5.11 -6.99
N THR A 222 11.60 -4.27 -6.04
CA THR A 222 10.76 -4.57 -4.89
C THR A 222 9.56 -3.63 -4.86
N GLY A 223 8.54 -3.91 -4.06
CA GLY A 223 7.32 -3.08 -3.95
C GLY A 223 6.91 -2.85 -2.51
N ARG A 224 7.75 -2.15 -1.71
CA ARG A 224 7.41 -1.83 -0.32
C ARG A 224 6.50 -0.61 -0.25
N THR A 225 5.77 -0.50 0.84
CA THR A 225 4.91 0.67 1.10
C THR A 225 5.73 1.95 1.00
N HIS A 226 5.25 2.93 0.22
CA HIS A 226 5.88 4.23 -0.02
C HIS A 226 7.31 4.17 -0.61
N GLN A 227 7.74 3.06 -1.22
CA GLN A 227 9.15 2.80 -1.53
C GLN A 227 9.83 3.93 -2.30
N ILE A 228 9.30 4.37 -3.46
CA ILE A 228 9.90 5.45 -4.25
C ILE A 228 9.95 6.74 -3.43
N ARG A 229 8.88 7.07 -2.71
CA ARG A 229 8.75 8.27 -1.89
C ARG A 229 9.81 8.32 -0.77
N VAL A 230 9.98 7.19 -0.07
CA VAL A 230 10.98 7.04 1.00
C VAL A 230 12.40 7.12 0.43
N HIS A 231 12.69 6.36 -0.63
CA HIS A 231 14.02 6.31 -1.22
C HIS A 231 14.44 7.68 -1.78
N MET A 232 13.55 8.35 -2.52
CA MET A 232 13.87 9.68 -3.08
C MET A 232 14.04 10.73 -1.98
N SER A 233 13.23 10.69 -0.92
CA SER A 233 13.41 11.55 0.25
C SER A 233 14.71 11.25 1.00
N PHE A 234 15.08 9.98 1.14
CA PHE A 234 16.31 9.55 1.81
C PHE A 234 17.57 10.10 1.12
N ILE A 235 17.60 10.12 -0.21
CA ILE A 235 18.73 10.68 -0.96
C ILE A 235 18.65 12.21 -1.15
N GLY A 236 17.68 12.88 -0.49
CA GLY A 236 17.55 14.35 -0.47
C GLY A 236 16.69 14.96 -1.58
N TYR A 237 16.07 14.16 -2.43
CA TYR A 237 15.20 14.57 -3.55
C TYR A 237 13.76 14.07 -3.37
N PRO A 238 13.00 14.56 -2.39
CA PRO A 238 11.65 14.06 -2.14
C PRO A 238 10.74 14.25 -3.35
N VAL A 239 9.73 13.37 -3.47
CA VAL A 239 8.72 13.50 -4.53
C VAL A 239 7.98 14.83 -4.37
N ASN A 240 7.84 15.57 -5.46
CA ASN A 240 7.13 16.86 -5.46
C ASN A 240 5.67 16.65 -5.05
N ASN A 241 5.13 17.61 -4.29
CA ASN A 241 3.76 17.59 -3.77
C ASN A 241 3.44 16.39 -2.84
N ASP A 242 4.45 15.79 -2.22
CA ASP A 242 4.28 14.69 -1.26
C ASP A 242 4.00 15.24 0.15
N SER A 243 2.81 15.00 0.68
CA SER A 243 2.37 15.53 1.97
C SER A 243 3.07 14.88 3.18
N LEU A 244 3.69 13.70 3.00
CA LEU A 244 4.37 12.98 4.08
C LEU A 244 5.88 13.18 4.05
N TYR A 245 6.48 13.19 2.87
CA TYR A 245 7.95 13.18 2.68
C TYR A 245 8.48 14.45 2.02
N GLY A 246 7.60 15.26 1.41
CA GLY A 246 7.95 16.51 0.73
C GLY A 246 8.27 17.66 1.69
N LYS A 247 8.80 18.75 1.10
CA LYS A 247 9.12 20.00 1.79
C LYS A 247 8.25 21.12 1.24
N GLY A 248 7.13 21.44 1.84
CA GLY A 248 6.35 22.58 1.40
C GLY A 248 4.84 22.35 1.41
N LYS A 249 4.10 23.32 0.85
CA LYS A 249 2.64 23.25 0.73
C LYS A 249 2.27 22.27 -0.38
N CYS A 250 1.37 21.33 -0.06
CA CYS A 250 0.87 20.36 -1.01
C CYS A 250 -0.54 20.72 -1.50
N THR A 251 -0.83 20.40 -2.75
CA THR A 251 -2.18 20.46 -3.30
C THR A 251 -2.95 19.18 -2.95
N SER A 252 -4.25 19.19 -3.16
CA SER A 252 -5.12 18.03 -2.94
C SER A 252 -4.88 16.86 -3.89
N PHE A 253 -4.11 17.05 -4.97
CA PHE A 253 -3.78 15.99 -5.93
C PHE A 253 -2.88 14.90 -5.32
N GLY A 254 -1.97 15.28 -4.40
CA GLY A 254 -0.98 14.38 -3.81
C GLY A 254 0.33 14.33 -4.61
N GLN A 255 1.15 13.34 -4.31
CA GLN A 255 2.52 13.20 -4.86
C GLN A 255 2.55 13.07 -6.39
N MET A 256 3.49 13.76 -7.03
CA MET A 256 3.75 13.69 -8.47
C MET A 256 4.46 12.38 -8.84
N LEU A 257 3.72 11.29 -8.69
CA LEU A 257 4.16 9.90 -8.89
C LEU A 257 3.09 9.13 -9.66
N HIS A 258 3.49 8.55 -10.80
CA HIS A 258 2.58 7.87 -11.72
C HIS A 258 3.16 6.53 -12.18
N SER A 259 2.41 5.45 -12.03
CA SER A 259 2.75 4.12 -12.57
C SER A 259 2.50 4.10 -14.08
N TYR A 260 3.55 4.41 -14.84
CA TYR A 260 3.49 4.77 -16.25
C TYR A 260 3.43 3.59 -17.20
N LYS A 261 4.25 2.56 -16.93
CA LYS A 261 4.37 1.40 -17.78
C LYS A 261 4.44 0.12 -16.95
N ILE A 262 3.78 -0.92 -17.45
CA ILE A 262 3.89 -2.27 -16.90
C ILE A 262 4.14 -3.25 -18.04
N LYS A 263 5.11 -4.18 -17.85
CA LYS A 263 5.43 -5.23 -18.83
C LYS A 263 5.59 -6.56 -18.10
N PHE A 264 4.97 -7.62 -18.63
CA PHE A 264 5.01 -8.96 -18.06
C PHE A 264 4.62 -10.02 -19.09
N LYS A 265 4.86 -11.28 -18.79
CA LYS A 265 4.29 -12.41 -19.54
C LYS A 265 2.94 -12.79 -18.96
N HIS A 266 1.94 -12.97 -19.82
CA HIS A 266 0.62 -13.40 -19.36
C HIS A 266 0.72 -14.76 -18.63
N PRO A 267 0.19 -14.90 -17.39
CA PRO A 267 0.44 -16.05 -16.53
C PRO A 267 -0.14 -17.37 -17.04
N THR A 268 -1.07 -17.31 -18.00
CA THR A 268 -1.70 -18.50 -18.58
C THR A 268 -1.23 -18.76 -20.01
N THR A 269 -1.20 -17.74 -20.86
CA THR A 269 -0.86 -17.89 -22.28
C THR A 269 0.64 -17.76 -22.58
N GLY A 270 1.41 -17.15 -21.67
CA GLY A 270 2.84 -16.86 -21.88
C GLY A 270 3.11 -15.71 -22.85
N GLN A 271 2.10 -15.07 -23.41
CA GLN A 271 2.23 -13.92 -24.30
C GLN A 271 2.87 -12.75 -23.58
N GLU A 272 3.82 -12.06 -24.22
CA GLU A 272 4.35 -10.80 -23.70
C GLU A 272 3.32 -9.69 -23.82
N LEU A 273 3.00 -9.04 -22.70
CA LEU A 273 2.09 -7.90 -22.62
C LEU A 273 2.85 -6.67 -22.11
N SER A 274 2.56 -5.53 -22.73
CA SER A 274 3.13 -4.24 -22.33
C SER A 274 2.09 -3.15 -22.46
N PHE A 275 1.84 -2.43 -21.36
CA PHE A 275 0.86 -1.35 -21.31
C PHE A 275 1.52 -0.07 -20.84
N LYS A 276 1.03 1.05 -21.35
CA LYS A 276 1.50 2.40 -21.03
C LYS A 276 0.28 3.31 -20.93
N VAL A 277 0.24 4.17 -19.91
CA VAL A 277 -0.77 5.22 -19.78
C VAL A 277 -0.10 6.56 -19.47
N GLU A 278 -0.60 7.62 -20.09
CA GLU A 278 -0.08 8.95 -19.84
C GLU A 278 -0.47 9.45 -18.44
N PRO A 279 0.39 10.24 -17.79
CA PRO A 279 0.07 10.85 -16.51
C PRO A 279 -1.20 11.70 -16.56
N PRO A 280 -1.92 11.84 -15.44
CA PRO A 280 -3.11 12.69 -15.38
C PRO A 280 -2.79 14.16 -15.59
N LYS A 281 -3.83 14.95 -15.90
CA LYS A 281 -3.72 16.38 -16.26
C LYS A 281 -2.92 17.19 -15.23
N GLU A 282 -3.10 16.93 -13.96
CA GLU A 282 -2.41 17.64 -12.88
C GLU A 282 -0.90 17.41 -12.93
N PHE A 283 -0.47 16.18 -13.20
CA PHE A 283 0.94 15.85 -13.40
C PHE A 283 1.50 16.55 -14.65
N LEU A 284 0.77 16.46 -15.77
CA LEU A 284 1.18 17.09 -17.03
C LEU A 284 1.21 18.62 -16.93
N ASN A 285 0.24 19.23 -16.26
CA ASN A 285 0.22 20.68 -16.02
C ASN A 285 1.45 21.11 -15.19
N LYS A 286 1.79 20.37 -14.13
CA LYS A 286 3.00 20.63 -13.35
C LYS A 286 4.25 20.52 -14.20
N LEU A 287 4.36 19.46 -15.02
CA LEU A 287 5.48 19.26 -15.92
C LEU A 287 5.64 20.39 -16.93
N ASN A 288 4.54 20.83 -17.53
CA ASN A 288 4.53 21.95 -18.49
C ASN A 288 4.93 23.28 -17.83
N SER A 289 4.42 23.57 -16.62
CA SER A 289 4.84 24.75 -15.85
C SER A 289 6.35 24.77 -15.60
N LEU A 290 6.94 23.64 -15.22
CA LEU A 290 8.38 23.52 -15.01
C LEU A 290 9.20 23.77 -16.30
N ARG A 291 8.66 23.31 -17.45
CA ARG A 291 9.28 23.55 -18.76
C ARG A 291 9.22 25.02 -19.18
N GLU A 292 8.13 25.69 -18.88
CA GLU A 292 7.94 27.12 -19.17
C GLU A 292 8.87 27.97 -18.28
N GLU A 293 8.95 27.67 -16.98
CA GLU A 293 9.88 28.35 -16.07
C GLU A 293 11.35 28.27 -16.53
N ASN A 294 11.76 27.13 -17.11
CA ASN A 294 13.09 26.97 -17.70
C ASN A 294 13.34 27.81 -18.96
N LYS A 295 12.29 28.11 -19.75
CA LYS A 295 12.41 28.87 -21.00
C LYS A 295 12.50 30.38 -20.79
N THR A 296 11.90 30.89 -19.72
CA THR A 296 11.86 32.34 -19.45
C THR A 296 13.17 32.92 -18.89
N GLU A 297 14.15 32.08 -18.59
CA GLU A 297 15.44 32.48 -18.01
C GLU A 297 16.65 32.20 -18.94
N ASN A 298 16.42 31.64 -20.14
CA ASN A 298 17.42 31.50 -21.22
C ASN A 298 17.19 32.59 -22.30
#